data_58d2d66abf79d214bc88f31893c3cb40
#
_entry.id   58d2d66abf79d214bc88f31893c3cb40
#
_cell.length_a   1.000
_cell.length_b   1.000
_cell.length_c   1.000
_cell.angle_alpha   90.00
_cell.angle_beta   90.00
_cell.angle_gamma   90.00
#
_symmetry.space_group_name_H-M   'P 1'
#
loop_
_entity.id
_entity.type
_entity.pdbx_description
1 polymer ?
#
loop_
_entity_poly.entity_id
_entity_poly.type
_entity_poly.pdbx_seq_one_letter_code
_entity_poly.pdbx_strand_id
1 'polypeptide(L)'
;MGKNIITVEPFHETAHKDSTHTVETFHETALPHDETSLQLVAEEGASLSSGSLRLYALPYGCIDLYNYDPVNRRAAIGIMVATEYRRQGYGLAMLKALENLYVEPFNETALHTLYADIAAPNTASLALFRKAGYTQCGHFKEWLEYDSHFVDTIRMQKIL
;
A
#
# COMPACT_ATOMS: atom_id res chain seq x y z
N MET A 1 22.54 16.05 -3.12
CA MET A 1 21.13 16.46 -3.11
C MET A 1 20.43 15.67 -2.03
N GLY A 2 20.10 16.31 -0.91
CA GLY A 2 19.51 15.65 0.24
C GLY A 2 18.06 15.26 -0.07
N LYS A 3 17.72 13.99 0.14
CA LYS A 3 16.32 13.56 0.16
C LYS A 3 15.74 14.06 1.49
N ASN A 4 14.85 15.04 1.44
CA ASN A 4 14.06 15.40 2.61
C ASN A 4 13.03 14.28 2.84
N ILE A 5 13.22 13.54 3.90
CA ILE A 5 12.30 12.50 4.35
C ILE A 5 11.35 13.19 5.32
N ILE A 6 10.05 13.22 4.98
CA ILE A 6 9.02 13.74 5.90
C ILE A 6 8.53 12.58 6.75
N THR A 7 8.78 12.69 8.04
CA THR A 7 8.22 11.82 9.07
C THR A 7 6.97 12.48 9.61
N VAL A 8 5.83 11.82 9.59
CA VAL A 8 4.54 12.37 10.02
C VAL A 8 4.15 11.76 11.35
N GLU A 9 3.90 12.60 12.35
CA GLU A 9 3.53 12.20 13.72
C GLU A 9 2.00 12.13 13.90
N PRO A 10 1.45 11.34 14.82
CA PRO A 10 0.01 11.23 15.04
C PRO A 10 -0.56 12.55 15.57
N PHE A 11 -1.72 12.91 15.04
CA PHE A 11 -2.41 14.17 15.25
C PHE A 11 -2.92 14.34 16.70
N HIS A 12 -2.57 15.45 17.34
CA HIS A 12 -3.32 16.06 18.42
C HIS A 12 -4.08 17.28 17.85
N GLU A 13 -5.40 17.23 18.03
CA GLU A 13 -6.39 18.14 17.50
C GLU A 13 -6.13 19.59 17.87
N THR A 14 -5.88 20.47 16.88
CA THR A 14 -6.31 21.87 16.87
C THR A 14 -6.53 22.32 15.44
N ALA A 15 -7.77 22.72 15.18
CA ALA A 15 -8.24 23.18 13.89
C ALA A 15 -7.53 24.45 13.42
N HIS A 16 -6.96 24.42 12.19
CA HIS A 16 -7.03 25.56 11.28
C HIS A 16 -6.93 25.10 9.82
N LYS A 17 -7.84 25.65 9.00
CA LYS A 17 -7.92 25.46 7.56
C LYS A 17 -6.65 25.93 6.87
N ASP A 18 -5.96 25.03 6.18
CA ASP A 18 -5.34 25.33 4.90
C ASP A 18 -5.08 24.02 4.14
N SER A 19 -5.43 24.02 2.85
CA SER A 19 -5.53 22.80 2.05
C SER A 19 -4.18 22.41 1.46
N THR A 20 -3.34 21.81 2.26
CA THR A 20 -2.18 21.05 1.79
C THR A 20 -2.20 19.70 2.52
N HIS A 21 -2.66 18.67 1.81
CA HIS A 21 -2.71 17.32 2.35
C HIS A 21 -1.30 16.78 2.50
N THR A 22 -0.77 16.91 3.69
CA THR A 22 0.45 16.21 4.10
C THR A 22 0.07 14.77 4.41
N VAL A 23 0.77 13.82 3.82
CA VAL A 23 0.63 12.41 4.15
C VAL A 23 1.13 12.19 5.56
N GLU A 24 0.24 11.84 6.47
CA GLU A 24 0.59 11.58 7.86
C GLU A 24 1.19 10.19 8.05
N THR A 25 2.19 10.09 8.89
CA THR A 25 2.85 8.84 9.27
C THR A 25 2.03 8.18 10.37
N PHE A 26 1.63 6.94 10.16
CA PHE A 26 1.02 6.15 11.22
C PHE A 26 2.06 5.19 11.80
N HIS A 27 2.18 5.23 13.10
CA HIS A 27 2.90 4.25 13.85
C HIS A 27 2.07 2.97 14.01
N GLU A 28 2.74 1.87 13.77
CA GLU A 28 2.56 0.61 14.46
C GLU A 28 1.81 -0.53 13.76
N THR A 29 2.63 -1.44 13.26
CA THR A 29 2.44 -2.86 13.57
C THR A 29 3.79 -3.45 13.94
N ALA A 30 3.97 -3.83 15.20
CA ALA A 30 5.16 -4.50 15.69
C ALA A 30 5.45 -5.78 14.87
N LEU A 31 6.67 -5.87 14.35
CA LEU A 31 7.16 -7.08 13.69
C LEU A 31 7.55 -8.13 14.74
N PRO A 32 7.47 -9.43 14.44
CA PRO A 32 7.56 -10.49 15.45
C PRO A 32 8.91 -10.63 16.14
N HIS A 33 9.93 -9.87 15.82
CA HIS A 33 11.28 -10.04 16.37
C HIS A 33 12.05 -8.76 16.70
N ASP A 34 11.45 -7.57 16.60
CA ASP A 34 12.07 -6.33 17.05
C ASP A 34 11.01 -5.26 17.30
N GLU A 35 11.22 -4.42 18.33
CA GLU A 35 10.34 -3.31 18.71
C GLU A 35 10.37 -2.13 17.70
N THR A 36 10.77 -2.39 16.45
CA THR A 36 10.85 -1.39 15.39
C THR A 36 9.50 -1.32 14.69
N SER A 37 8.73 -0.28 14.96
CA SER A 37 7.52 0.04 14.20
C SER A 37 7.85 0.28 12.73
N LEU A 38 7.12 -0.36 11.82
CA LEU A 38 7.26 -0.14 10.39
C LEU A 38 6.71 1.24 10.02
N GLN A 39 7.57 2.11 9.55
CA GLN A 39 7.21 3.43 9.10
C GLN A 39 7.06 3.48 7.58
N LEU A 40 5.92 3.98 7.08
CA LEU A 40 5.72 4.29 5.68
C LEU A 40 5.98 5.78 5.46
N VAL A 41 6.81 6.10 4.49
CA VAL A 41 7.24 7.47 4.17
C VAL A 41 6.97 7.77 2.71
N ALA A 42 6.32 8.89 2.42
CA ALA A 42 6.15 9.39 1.06
C ALA A 42 7.25 10.40 0.68
N GLU A 43 7.42 10.64 -0.61
CA GLU A 43 8.22 11.77 -1.10
C GLU A 43 7.47 13.09 -0.82
N GLU A 44 8.23 14.16 -0.60
CA GLU A 44 7.66 15.50 -0.39
C GLU A 44 6.76 15.91 -1.57
N GLY A 45 5.53 16.34 -1.28
CA GLY A 45 4.54 16.70 -2.29
C GLY A 45 3.85 15.52 -2.99
N ALA A 46 4.16 14.27 -2.62
CA ALA A 46 3.45 13.12 -3.14
C ALA A 46 2.02 13.09 -2.60
N SER A 47 1.05 12.84 -3.49
CA SER A 47 -0.36 12.78 -3.14
C SER A 47 -1.09 11.73 -3.97
N LEU A 48 -2.04 11.04 -3.38
CA LEU A 48 -2.90 10.10 -4.09
C LEU A 48 -3.77 10.80 -5.15
N SER A 49 -4.11 12.07 -4.95
CA SER A 49 -4.87 12.87 -5.92
C SER A 49 -4.14 13.06 -7.27
N SER A 50 -2.83 12.87 -7.32
CA SER A 50 -2.07 12.85 -8.59
C SER A 50 -2.24 11.55 -9.40
N GLY A 51 -3.02 10.59 -8.90
CA GLY A 51 -3.33 9.30 -9.56
C GLY A 51 -2.47 8.13 -9.07
N SER A 52 -1.32 8.38 -8.46
CA SER A 52 -0.47 7.36 -7.85
C SER A 52 0.33 7.93 -6.68
N LEU A 53 0.56 7.10 -5.68
CA LEU A 53 1.34 7.43 -4.49
C LEU A 53 2.26 6.26 -4.16
N ARG A 54 3.56 6.54 -4.01
CA ARG A 54 4.54 5.56 -3.51
C ARG A 54 4.90 5.86 -2.08
N LEU A 55 4.84 4.82 -1.26
CA LEU A 55 5.24 4.84 0.15
C LEU A 55 6.44 3.89 0.34
N TYR A 56 7.46 4.37 1.01
CA TYR A 56 8.68 3.61 1.27
C TYR A 56 8.67 3.08 2.71
N ALA A 57 8.99 1.81 2.84
CA ALA A 57 9.26 1.14 4.13
C ALA A 57 10.76 0.82 4.20
N LEU A 58 11.59 1.83 4.35
CA LEU A 58 13.04 1.67 4.29
C LEU A 58 13.59 0.95 5.53
N PRO A 59 14.52 0.00 5.37
CA PRO A 59 15.13 -0.48 4.12
C PRO A 59 14.37 -1.62 3.43
N TYR A 60 13.17 -1.98 3.89
CA TYR A 60 12.48 -3.23 3.62
C TYR A 60 11.82 -3.31 2.24
N GLY A 61 11.42 -2.16 1.67
CA GLY A 61 10.76 -2.13 0.38
C GLY A 61 9.89 -0.89 0.16
N CYS A 62 8.90 -1.03 -0.70
CA CYS A 62 7.90 0.01 -0.95
C CYS A 62 6.52 -0.58 -1.24
N ILE A 63 5.51 0.25 -1.08
CA ILE A 63 4.12 -0.05 -1.44
C ILE A 63 3.55 1.12 -2.23
N ASP A 64 2.89 0.83 -3.34
CA ASP A 64 2.34 1.81 -4.25
C ASP A 64 0.81 1.74 -4.23
N LEU A 65 0.16 2.91 -4.21
CA LEU A 65 -1.22 3.07 -4.63
C LEU A 65 -1.23 3.69 -6.03
N TYR A 66 -2.01 3.12 -6.95
CA TYR A 66 -2.15 3.62 -8.31
C TYR A 66 -3.58 3.37 -8.83
N ASN A 67 -3.92 3.92 -10.00
CA ASN A 67 -5.28 3.87 -10.53
C ASN A 67 -6.33 4.33 -9.51
N TYR A 68 -6.02 5.41 -8.80
CA TYR A 68 -6.94 5.99 -7.83
C TYR A 68 -8.21 6.50 -8.53
N ASP A 69 -9.35 6.04 -8.05
CA ASP A 69 -10.69 6.44 -8.48
C ASP A 69 -11.39 7.12 -7.29
N PRO A 70 -11.38 8.46 -7.23
CA PRO A 70 -11.97 9.19 -6.12
C PRO A 70 -13.51 9.05 -6.06
N VAL A 71 -14.16 8.82 -7.19
CA VAL A 71 -15.64 8.68 -7.25
C VAL A 71 -16.06 7.38 -6.59
N ASN A 72 -15.37 6.28 -6.90
CA ASN A 72 -15.66 4.97 -6.35
C ASN A 72 -14.81 4.64 -5.11
N ARG A 73 -13.94 5.56 -4.68
CA ARG A 73 -13.04 5.45 -3.53
C ARG A 73 -12.26 4.13 -3.53
N ARG A 74 -11.57 3.85 -4.63
CA ARG A 74 -10.77 2.63 -4.80
C ARG A 74 -9.41 2.94 -5.39
N ALA A 75 -8.43 2.09 -5.05
CA ALA A 75 -7.09 2.16 -5.62
C ALA A 75 -6.51 0.76 -5.80
N ALA A 76 -5.61 0.63 -6.75
CA ALA A 76 -4.79 -0.56 -6.94
C ALA A 76 -3.55 -0.50 -6.04
N ILE A 77 -3.05 -1.67 -5.62
CA ILE A 77 -1.84 -1.81 -4.81
C ILE A 77 -0.77 -2.53 -5.61
N GLY A 78 0.44 -1.93 -5.62
CA GLY A 78 1.70 -2.61 -5.92
C GLY A 78 2.55 -2.72 -4.67
N ILE A 79 3.22 -3.85 -4.45
CA ILE A 79 4.10 -4.04 -3.29
C ILE A 79 5.39 -4.73 -3.70
N MET A 80 6.50 -4.22 -3.19
CA MET A 80 7.82 -4.80 -3.37
C MET A 80 8.54 -4.91 -2.03
N VAL A 81 8.98 -6.11 -1.70
CA VAL A 81 9.87 -6.37 -0.55
C VAL A 81 11.26 -6.70 -1.09
N ALA A 82 12.28 -6.02 -0.58
CA ALA A 82 13.67 -6.28 -0.93
C ALA A 82 14.04 -7.74 -0.58
N THR A 83 14.85 -8.35 -1.43
CA THR A 83 15.06 -9.81 -1.44
C THR A 83 15.50 -10.35 -0.08
N GLU A 84 16.41 -9.64 0.59
CA GLU A 84 16.97 -9.98 1.90
C GLU A 84 15.95 -9.95 3.05
N TYR A 85 14.83 -9.23 2.84
CA TYR A 85 13.77 -9.07 3.86
C TYR A 85 12.50 -9.86 3.55
N ARG A 86 12.51 -10.67 2.49
CA ARG A 86 11.35 -11.50 2.14
C ARG A 86 11.11 -12.60 3.18
N ARG A 87 9.86 -13.05 3.28
CA ARG A 87 9.39 -14.14 4.18
C ARG A 87 9.57 -13.87 5.68
N GLN A 88 9.80 -12.61 6.05
CA GLN A 88 9.97 -12.15 7.44
C GLN A 88 8.78 -11.33 7.95
N GLY A 89 7.68 -11.26 7.20
CA GLY A 89 6.46 -10.56 7.62
C GLY A 89 6.33 -9.12 7.12
N TYR A 90 7.39 -8.49 6.58
CA TYR A 90 7.37 -7.09 6.16
C TYR A 90 6.29 -6.75 5.14
N GLY A 91 6.03 -7.63 4.15
CA GLY A 91 4.96 -7.41 3.18
C GLY A 91 3.58 -7.32 3.83
N LEU A 92 3.30 -8.16 4.83
CA LEU A 92 2.04 -8.11 5.57
C LEU A 92 1.95 -6.84 6.43
N ALA A 93 3.06 -6.46 7.07
CA ALA A 93 3.11 -5.23 7.87
C ALA A 93 2.88 -3.99 7.01
N MET A 94 3.49 -3.91 5.81
CA MET A 94 3.27 -2.80 4.86
C MET A 94 1.81 -2.73 4.40
N LEU A 95 1.17 -3.86 4.08
CA LEU A 95 -0.26 -3.87 3.70
C LEU A 95 -1.14 -3.36 4.83
N LYS A 96 -0.91 -3.81 6.08
CA LYS A 96 -1.67 -3.35 7.24
C LYS A 96 -1.45 -1.87 7.53
N ALA A 97 -0.21 -1.40 7.46
CA ALA A 97 0.10 0.01 7.64
C ALA A 97 -0.61 0.88 6.59
N LEU A 98 -0.58 0.46 5.31
CA LEU A 98 -1.31 1.14 4.24
C LEU A 98 -2.82 1.18 4.50
N GLU A 99 -3.41 0.04 4.88
CA GLU A 99 -4.84 -0.04 5.18
C GLU A 99 -5.23 0.94 6.29
N ASN A 100 -4.47 0.99 7.37
CA ASN A 100 -4.71 1.91 8.48
C ASN A 100 -4.68 3.38 8.05
N LEU A 101 -3.80 3.77 7.11
CA LEU A 101 -3.72 5.13 6.57
C LEU A 101 -5.01 5.61 5.90
N TYR A 102 -5.80 4.70 5.32
CA TYR A 102 -6.94 5.04 4.47
C TYR A 102 -8.31 4.60 5.01
N VAL A 103 -8.34 3.97 6.18
CA VAL A 103 -9.59 3.53 6.86
C VAL A 103 -10.18 4.62 7.77
N GLU A 104 -9.43 5.64 8.13
CA GLU A 104 -9.88 6.69 9.05
C GLU A 104 -11.18 7.36 8.55
N PRO A 105 -12.27 7.33 9.33
CA PRO A 105 -13.60 7.75 8.89
C PRO A 105 -13.73 9.26 8.61
N PHE A 106 -12.73 10.05 8.97
CA PHE A 106 -12.70 11.51 8.78
C PHE A 106 -11.72 11.96 7.69
N ASN A 107 -11.07 11.02 6.99
CA ASN A 107 -10.17 11.35 5.89
C ASN A 107 -10.99 11.53 4.59
N GLU A 108 -10.93 12.71 3.97
CA GLU A 108 -11.57 12.97 2.67
C GLU A 108 -11.06 12.04 1.56
N THR A 109 -9.90 11.43 1.76
CA THR A 109 -9.30 10.42 0.87
C THR A 109 -9.55 8.98 1.31
N ALA A 110 -10.45 8.74 2.29
CA ALA A 110 -10.77 7.39 2.76
C ALA A 110 -11.16 6.48 1.58
N LEU A 111 -10.43 5.39 1.43
CA LEU A 111 -10.70 4.39 0.42
C LEU A 111 -11.79 3.43 0.91
N HIS A 112 -12.64 2.99 0.01
CA HIS A 112 -13.61 1.94 0.26
C HIS A 112 -13.09 0.57 -0.15
N THR A 113 -12.28 0.53 -1.24
CA THR A 113 -11.78 -0.73 -1.78
C THR A 113 -10.33 -0.61 -2.19
N LEU A 114 -9.54 -1.57 -1.76
CA LEU A 114 -8.19 -1.82 -2.26
C LEU A 114 -8.19 -3.09 -3.11
N TYR A 115 -7.44 -3.09 -4.22
CA TYR A 115 -7.29 -4.28 -5.05
C TYR A 115 -5.86 -4.42 -5.58
N ALA A 116 -5.51 -5.65 -5.97
CA ALA A 116 -4.23 -5.94 -6.62
C ALA A 116 -4.43 -6.91 -7.77
N ASP A 117 -3.77 -6.65 -8.89
CA ASP A 117 -3.69 -7.55 -10.03
C ASP A 117 -2.37 -8.31 -9.94
N ILE A 118 -2.44 -9.62 -9.75
CA ILE A 118 -1.31 -10.47 -9.43
C ILE A 118 -1.18 -11.54 -10.52
N ALA A 119 0.00 -11.64 -11.15
CA ALA A 119 0.27 -12.72 -12.08
C ALA A 119 0.03 -14.10 -11.42
N ALA A 120 -0.73 -14.97 -12.05
CA ALA A 120 -1.10 -16.28 -11.47
C ALA A 120 0.10 -17.14 -11.01
N PRO A 121 1.26 -17.11 -11.69
CA PRO A 121 2.47 -17.80 -11.21
C PRO A 121 3.07 -17.20 -9.95
N ASN A 122 2.75 -15.93 -9.57
CA ASN A 122 3.25 -15.28 -8.36
C ASN A 122 2.49 -15.76 -7.11
N THR A 123 2.67 -17.04 -6.77
CA THR A 123 1.99 -17.67 -5.63
C THR A 123 2.35 -17.04 -4.29
N ALA A 124 3.54 -16.45 -4.17
CA ALA A 124 3.98 -15.77 -2.96
C ALA A 124 3.14 -14.50 -2.69
N SER A 125 2.91 -13.65 -3.71
CA SER A 125 2.03 -12.49 -3.58
C SER A 125 0.58 -12.91 -3.34
N LEU A 126 0.07 -13.92 -4.04
CA LEU A 126 -1.29 -14.43 -3.81
C LEU A 126 -1.48 -14.90 -2.37
N ALA A 127 -0.50 -15.60 -1.80
CA ALA A 127 -0.53 -16.03 -0.40
C ALA A 127 -0.47 -14.84 0.58
N LEU A 128 0.37 -13.82 0.28
CA LEU A 128 0.48 -12.61 1.08
C LEU A 128 -0.87 -11.87 1.15
N PHE A 129 -1.48 -11.61 0.00
CA PHE A 129 -2.75 -10.88 -0.06
C PHE A 129 -3.89 -11.67 0.62
N ARG A 130 -3.97 -13.01 0.44
CA ARG A 130 -4.93 -13.84 1.19
C ARG A 130 -4.73 -13.73 2.70
N LYS A 131 -3.48 -13.78 3.17
CA LYS A 131 -3.14 -13.62 4.59
C LYS A 131 -3.53 -12.23 5.13
N ALA A 132 -3.47 -11.19 4.29
CA ALA A 132 -3.91 -9.84 4.63
C ALA A 132 -5.44 -9.66 4.58
N GLY A 133 -6.20 -10.71 4.23
CA GLY A 133 -7.66 -10.68 4.19
C GLY A 133 -8.27 -10.29 2.84
N TYR A 134 -7.46 -10.25 1.77
CA TYR A 134 -7.97 -10.03 0.42
C TYR A 134 -8.60 -11.32 -0.13
N THR A 135 -9.67 -11.16 -0.88
CA THR A 135 -10.38 -12.26 -1.55
C THR A 135 -10.24 -12.13 -3.06
N GLN A 136 -10.21 -13.26 -3.74
CA GLN A 136 -10.20 -13.27 -5.20
C GLN A 136 -11.56 -12.80 -5.73
N CYS A 137 -11.54 -11.81 -6.64
CA CYS A 137 -12.73 -11.27 -7.26
C CYS A 137 -12.68 -11.27 -8.79
N GLY A 138 -11.55 -11.62 -9.38
CA GLY A 138 -11.39 -11.71 -10.83
C GLY A 138 -10.31 -12.69 -11.25
N HIS A 139 -10.46 -13.18 -12.50
CA HIS A 139 -9.47 -14.01 -13.18
C HIS A 139 -9.46 -13.60 -14.66
N PHE A 140 -8.33 -13.07 -15.11
CA PHE A 140 -8.13 -12.61 -16.47
C PHE A 140 -7.15 -13.56 -17.16
N LYS A 141 -7.60 -14.23 -18.20
CA LYS A 141 -6.79 -15.19 -18.94
C LYS A 141 -5.83 -14.48 -19.88
N GLU A 142 -4.60 -14.97 -19.95
CA GLU A 142 -3.56 -14.49 -20.86
C GLU A 142 -3.42 -12.95 -20.84
N TRP A 143 -3.51 -12.36 -19.65
CA TRP A 143 -3.64 -10.91 -19.47
C TRP A 143 -2.30 -10.17 -19.40
N LEU A 144 -1.26 -10.84 -18.96
CA LEU A 144 0.05 -10.26 -18.74
C LEU A 144 1.10 -11.01 -19.54
N GLU A 145 1.88 -10.31 -20.35
CA GLU A 145 3.07 -10.87 -20.97
C GLU A 145 4.21 -10.95 -19.95
N TYR A 146 4.70 -12.14 -19.74
CA TYR A 146 5.78 -12.44 -18.82
C TYR A 146 6.75 -13.43 -19.46
N ASP A 147 8.02 -13.05 -19.58
CA ASP A 147 9.07 -13.88 -20.16
C ASP A 147 8.68 -14.49 -21.52
N SER A 148 8.22 -13.61 -22.44
CA SER A 148 7.81 -13.93 -23.81
C SER A 148 6.63 -14.90 -23.94
N HIS A 149 5.84 -15.07 -22.91
CA HIS A 149 4.56 -15.79 -22.95
C HIS A 149 3.48 -15.08 -22.13
N PHE A 150 2.23 -15.32 -22.45
CA PHE A 150 1.12 -14.73 -21.72
C PHE A 150 0.75 -15.59 -20.51
N VAL A 151 0.52 -14.94 -19.38
CA VAL A 151 0.07 -15.58 -18.14
C VAL A 151 -1.24 -14.96 -17.65
N ASP A 152 -2.00 -15.75 -16.92
CA ASP A 152 -3.22 -15.28 -16.29
C ASP A 152 -2.91 -14.27 -15.16
N THR A 153 -3.86 -13.38 -14.91
CA THR A 153 -3.83 -12.46 -13.78
C THR A 153 -5.02 -12.71 -12.87
N ILE A 154 -4.74 -12.75 -11.58
CA ILE A 154 -5.74 -12.89 -10.52
C ILE A 154 -5.95 -11.54 -9.86
N ARG A 155 -7.19 -11.03 -9.85
CA ARG A 155 -7.54 -9.85 -9.07
C ARG A 155 -7.96 -10.23 -7.66
N MET A 156 -7.26 -9.66 -6.69
CA MET A 156 -7.56 -9.75 -5.28
C MET A 156 -8.11 -8.43 -4.79
N GLN A 157 -9.16 -8.42 -3.97
CA GLN A 157 -9.72 -7.18 -3.39
C GLN A 157 -9.97 -7.31 -1.90
N LYS A 158 -9.99 -6.16 -1.23
CA LYS A 158 -10.44 -5.99 0.15
C LYS A 158 -11.33 -4.76 0.24
N ILE A 159 -12.46 -4.90 0.89
CA ILE A 159 -13.34 -3.79 1.30
C ILE A 159 -12.84 -3.35 2.68
N LEU A 160 -12.55 -2.06 2.81
CA LEU A 160 -12.03 -1.44 4.04
C LEU A 160 -13.15 -1.02 4.98
#